data_d1272b3bc747e090c2cb4de0ba04906e
#
_entry.id   d1272b3bc747e090c2cb4de0ba04906e
#
_cell.length_a   1.000
_cell.length_b   1.000
_cell.length_c   1.000
_cell.angle_alpha   90.00
_cell.angle_beta   90.00
_cell.angle_gamma   90.00
#
_symmetry.space_group_name_H-M   'P 1'
#
loop_
_entity.id
_entity.type
_entity.pdbx_description
1 polymer ?
#
loop_
_entity_poly.entity_id
_entity_poly.type
_entity_poly.pdbx_seq_one_letter_code
_entity_poly.pdbx_strand_id
1 'polypeptide(L)'
;MMSDVFSLFEEEAANPQAFDKVGEDGTKRLSSLIRQTIDLDKQVKDAEKYLKDLQYKKRTIDEEDIPSLMEELGVESLTVDGNKISVDKFVSARIPEHKKAEAFAFLRSIGEADIIKNEVVVQFGMGQDNVAGAVLDDLSKQGLNPAQKTHIHPMTLRTWVKNRIENGQEVDFDTFGVYVGNRAKIKGGQ
;
A
#
# COMPACT_ATOMS: atom_id res chain seq x y z
N MET A 1 36.72 -0.57 9.36
CA MET A 1 36.63 -1.34 8.10
C MET A 1 35.60 -2.41 8.36
N MET A 2 34.32 -2.07 8.23
CA MET A 2 33.23 -3.05 8.29
C MET A 2 33.00 -3.51 6.87
N SER A 3 33.37 -4.75 6.60
CA SER A 3 33.01 -5.46 5.39
C SER A 3 31.49 -5.59 5.37
N ASP A 4 30.86 -5.00 4.38
CA ASP A 4 29.42 -5.03 4.15
C ASP A 4 29.01 -6.49 3.98
N VAL A 5 28.25 -7.05 4.93
CA VAL A 5 27.78 -8.44 4.89
C VAL A 5 26.99 -8.70 3.58
N PHE A 6 26.37 -7.67 3.02
CA PHE A 6 25.72 -7.76 1.72
C PHE A 6 26.68 -7.83 0.54
N SER A 7 27.86 -7.17 0.62
CA SER A 7 28.87 -7.27 -0.43
C SER A 7 29.52 -8.67 -0.44
N LEU A 8 29.67 -9.29 0.73
CA LEU A 8 30.12 -10.68 0.83
C LEU A 8 29.14 -11.65 0.18
N PHE A 9 27.83 -11.44 0.34
CA PHE A 9 26.81 -12.25 -0.33
C PHE A 9 26.73 -11.98 -1.83
N GLU A 10 26.97 -10.75 -2.29
CA GLU A 10 27.05 -10.43 -3.72
C GLU A 10 28.32 -11.00 -4.37
N GLU A 11 29.42 -11.03 -3.65
CA GLU A 11 30.70 -11.61 -4.10
C GLU A 11 30.66 -13.15 -4.12
N GLU A 12 30.04 -13.80 -3.13
CA GLU A 12 29.81 -15.26 -3.12
C GLU A 12 28.82 -15.71 -4.20
N ALA A 13 27.80 -14.91 -4.50
CA ALA A 13 26.82 -15.21 -5.56
C ALA A 13 27.42 -15.05 -6.98
N ALA A 14 28.50 -14.26 -7.12
CA ALA A 14 29.24 -14.08 -8.36
C ALA A 14 30.38 -15.09 -8.56
N ASN A 15 30.65 -15.95 -7.55
CA ASN A 15 31.73 -16.91 -7.60
C ASN A 15 31.31 -18.20 -8.30
N PRO A 16 31.84 -18.54 -9.50
CA PRO A 16 31.52 -19.80 -10.18
C PRO A 16 31.84 -21.05 -9.36
N GLN A 17 32.79 -20.97 -8.42
CA GLN A 17 33.19 -22.08 -7.54
C GLN A 17 32.17 -22.35 -6.41
N ALA A 18 31.23 -21.48 -6.15
CA ALA A 18 30.14 -21.77 -5.20
C ALA A 18 29.24 -22.91 -5.69
N PHE A 19 29.17 -23.14 -6.98
CA PHE A 19 28.43 -24.26 -7.58
C PHE A 19 29.11 -25.62 -7.42
N ASP A 20 30.43 -25.68 -7.27
CA ASP A 20 31.16 -26.94 -7.09
C ASP A 20 30.91 -27.61 -5.72
N LYS A 21 30.42 -26.87 -4.73
CA LYS A 21 30.04 -27.36 -3.42
C LYS A 21 28.60 -27.88 -3.34
N VAL A 22 27.76 -27.53 -4.31
CA VAL A 22 26.35 -27.98 -4.40
C VAL A 22 26.33 -29.15 -5.37
N GLY A 23 26.08 -30.36 -4.90
CA GLY A 23 25.98 -31.54 -5.77
C GLY A 23 24.94 -31.28 -6.91
N GLU A 24 25.11 -32.04 -8.00
CA GLU A 24 24.29 -31.89 -9.23
C GLU A 24 22.77 -31.86 -8.97
N ASP A 25 22.32 -32.60 -7.97
CA ASP A 25 20.94 -32.65 -7.50
C ASP A 25 20.47 -31.32 -6.83
N GLY A 26 21.34 -30.69 -6.05
CA GLY A 26 21.06 -29.41 -5.41
C GLY A 26 20.90 -28.28 -6.42
N THR A 27 21.76 -28.27 -7.44
CA THR A 27 21.68 -27.25 -8.54
C THR A 27 20.42 -27.42 -9.38
N LYS A 28 20.03 -28.65 -9.70
CA LYS A 28 18.78 -28.95 -10.42
C LYS A 28 17.56 -28.50 -9.61
N ARG A 29 17.54 -28.79 -8.31
CA ARG A 29 16.46 -28.38 -7.40
C ARG A 29 16.35 -26.86 -7.29
N LEU A 30 17.47 -26.16 -7.12
CA LEU A 30 17.51 -24.69 -7.08
C LEU A 30 16.98 -24.08 -8.38
N SER A 31 17.44 -24.57 -9.54
CA SER A 31 16.97 -24.10 -10.84
C SER A 31 15.46 -24.33 -11.04
N SER A 32 14.93 -25.45 -10.54
CA SER A 32 13.50 -25.75 -10.57
C SER A 32 12.71 -24.74 -9.71
N LEU A 33 13.15 -24.44 -8.49
CA LEU A 33 12.51 -23.47 -7.61
C LEU A 33 12.52 -22.04 -8.19
N ILE A 34 13.63 -21.65 -8.82
CA ILE A 34 13.72 -20.35 -9.50
C ILE A 34 12.71 -20.26 -10.64
N ARG A 35 12.62 -21.31 -11.49
CA ARG A 35 11.62 -21.34 -12.58
C ARG A 35 10.19 -21.30 -12.05
N GLN A 36 9.89 -22.05 -10.98
CA GLN A 36 8.59 -22.00 -10.32
C GLN A 36 8.25 -20.60 -9.81
N THR A 37 9.21 -19.89 -9.20
CA THR A 37 8.98 -18.52 -8.72
C THR A 37 8.69 -17.58 -9.88
N ILE A 38 9.42 -17.67 -11.00
CA ILE A 38 9.19 -16.85 -12.20
C ILE A 38 7.80 -17.13 -12.79
N ASP A 39 7.40 -18.41 -12.84
CA ASP A 39 6.08 -18.78 -13.35
C ASP A 39 4.95 -18.30 -12.43
N LEU A 40 5.12 -18.43 -11.11
CA LEU A 40 4.17 -17.89 -10.13
C LEU A 40 4.05 -16.37 -10.23
N ASP A 41 5.14 -15.64 -10.40
CA ASP A 41 5.11 -14.19 -10.59
C ASP A 41 4.31 -13.80 -11.84
N LYS A 42 4.41 -14.58 -12.91
CA LYS A 42 3.60 -14.39 -14.12
C LYS A 42 2.13 -14.68 -13.85
N GLN A 43 1.82 -15.84 -13.23
CA GLN A 43 0.45 -16.20 -12.90
C GLN A 43 -0.23 -15.17 -12.01
N VAL A 44 0.47 -14.62 -11.00
CA VAL A 44 -0.05 -13.54 -10.14
C VAL A 44 -0.42 -12.31 -10.97
N LYS A 45 0.46 -11.86 -11.86
CA LYS A 45 0.18 -10.71 -12.74
C LYS A 45 -1.00 -10.95 -13.69
N ASP A 46 -1.09 -12.15 -14.25
CA ASP A 46 -2.18 -12.53 -15.13
C ASP A 46 -3.52 -12.60 -14.36
N ALA A 47 -3.49 -13.14 -13.13
CA ALA A 47 -4.66 -13.18 -12.25
C ALA A 47 -5.12 -11.77 -11.83
N GLU A 48 -4.20 -10.85 -11.50
CA GLU A 48 -4.51 -9.46 -11.18
C GLU A 48 -5.16 -8.73 -12.37
N LYS A 49 -4.65 -8.98 -13.58
CA LYS A 49 -5.25 -8.43 -14.81
C LYS A 49 -6.65 -9.00 -15.04
N TYR A 50 -6.80 -10.32 -14.93
CA TYR A 50 -8.08 -11.00 -15.08
C TYR A 50 -9.11 -10.51 -14.05
N LEU A 51 -8.70 -10.31 -12.79
CA LEU A 51 -9.56 -9.75 -11.75
C LEU A 51 -10.06 -8.35 -12.13
N LYS A 52 -9.20 -7.48 -12.66
CA LYS A 52 -9.59 -6.14 -13.12
C LYS A 52 -10.60 -6.21 -14.28
N ASP A 53 -10.38 -7.13 -15.21
CA ASP A 53 -11.29 -7.33 -16.34
C ASP A 53 -12.67 -7.83 -15.88
N LEU A 54 -12.71 -8.75 -14.90
CA LEU A 54 -13.96 -9.20 -14.28
C LEU A 54 -14.69 -8.07 -13.54
N GLN A 55 -13.96 -7.29 -12.76
CA GLN A 55 -14.51 -6.13 -12.03
C GLN A 55 -15.08 -5.09 -13.00
N TYR A 56 -14.40 -4.84 -14.12
CA TYR A 56 -14.89 -3.94 -15.15
C TYR A 56 -16.20 -4.46 -15.77
N LYS A 57 -16.22 -5.74 -16.21
CA LYS A 57 -17.42 -6.37 -16.78
C LYS A 57 -18.59 -6.35 -15.81
N LYS A 58 -18.33 -6.73 -14.55
CA LYS A 58 -19.36 -6.69 -13.50
C LYS A 58 -19.94 -5.29 -13.36
N ARG A 59 -19.09 -4.26 -13.31
CA ARG A 59 -19.52 -2.88 -13.17
C ARG A 59 -20.36 -2.42 -14.37
N THR A 60 -19.98 -2.77 -15.59
CA THR A 60 -20.78 -2.45 -16.78
C THR A 60 -22.17 -3.07 -16.70
N ILE A 61 -22.26 -4.33 -16.32
CA ILE A 61 -23.56 -5.00 -16.13
C ILE A 61 -24.39 -4.34 -15.03
N ASP A 62 -23.77 -4.07 -13.88
CA ASP A 62 -24.46 -3.49 -12.70
C ASP A 62 -24.92 -2.04 -12.92
N GLU A 63 -24.10 -1.23 -13.60
CA GLU A 63 -24.31 0.22 -13.69
C GLU A 63 -24.93 0.67 -15.02
N GLU A 64 -24.84 -0.16 -16.07
CA GLU A 64 -25.32 0.18 -17.42
C GLU A 64 -26.38 -0.80 -17.92
N ASP A 65 -26.05 -2.10 -18.07
CA ASP A 65 -26.91 -3.07 -18.76
C ASP A 65 -28.20 -3.37 -17.98
N ILE A 66 -28.10 -3.70 -16.67
CA ILE A 66 -29.26 -4.02 -15.83
C ILE A 66 -30.17 -2.78 -15.67
N PRO A 67 -29.67 -1.60 -15.27
CA PRO A 67 -30.49 -0.42 -15.15
C PRO A 67 -31.22 -0.04 -16.44
N SER A 68 -30.53 -0.06 -17.58
CA SER A 68 -31.10 0.28 -18.87
C SER A 68 -32.22 -0.67 -19.27
N LEU A 69 -32.00 -2.00 -19.08
CA LEU A 69 -33.01 -2.98 -19.42
C LEU A 69 -34.23 -2.93 -18.47
N MET A 70 -34.01 -2.70 -17.17
CA MET A 70 -35.10 -2.54 -16.21
C MET A 70 -35.94 -1.30 -16.50
N GLU A 71 -35.31 -0.20 -16.91
CA GLU A 71 -36.00 1.02 -17.33
C GLU A 71 -36.84 0.77 -18.60
N GLU A 72 -36.26 0.10 -19.63
CA GLU A 72 -36.98 -0.26 -20.85
C GLU A 72 -38.21 -1.14 -20.59
N LEU A 73 -38.08 -2.09 -19.68
CA LEU A 73 -39.16 -2.99 -19.28
C LEU A 73 -40.16 -2.39 -18.27
N GLY A 74 -39.88 -1.21 -17.73
CA GLY A 74 -40.71 -0.57 -16.70
C GLY A 74 -40.74 -1.32 -15.38
N VAL A 75 -39.65 -2.05 -15.05
CA VAL A 75 -39.54 -2.90 -13.86
C VAL A 75 -38.69 -2.20 -12.80
N GLU A 76 -39.28 -1.90 -11.64
CA GLU A 76 -38.56 -1.28 -10.51
C GLU A 76 -37.75 -2.28 -9.68
N SER A 77 -38.24 -3.52 -9.60
CA SER A 77 -37.50 -4.59 -8.89
C SER A 77 -37.97 -5.96 -9.38
N LEU A 78 -37.08 -6.93 -9.32
CA LEU A 78 -37.38 -8.34 -9.63
C LEU A 78 -36.59 -9.28 -8.71
N THR A 79 -37.00 -10.53 -8.69
CA THR A 79 -36.27 -11.58 -7.96
C THR A 79 -35.80 -12.64 -8.93
N VAL A 80 -34.50 -12.93 -8.95
CA VAL A 80 -33.87 -13.95 -9.78
C VAL A 80 -33.06 -14.87 -8.86
N ASP A 81 -33.31 -16.16 -8.94
CA ASP A 81 -32.63 -17.19 -8.14
C ASP A 81 -32.62 -16.88 -6.64
N GLY A 82 -33.71 -16.30 -6.12
CA GLY A 82 -33.84 -15.91 -4.72
C GLY A 82 -33.18 -14.57 -4.33
N ASN A 83 -32.50 -13.92 -5.26
CA ASN A 83 -31.88 -12.61 -5.08
C ASN A 83 -32.82 -11.50 -5.55
N LYS A 84 -33.14 -10.55 -4.67
CA LYS A 84 -33.92 -9.36 -5.04
C LYS A 84 -32.97 -8.34 -5.71
N ILE A 85 -33.32 -7.91 -6.91
CA ILE A 85 -32.62 -6.90 -7.68
C ILE A 85 -33.47 -5.64 -7.72
N SER A 86 -32.90 -4.49 -7.43
CA SER A 86 -33.50 -3.16 -7.60
C SER A 86 -32.44 -2.19 -8.12
N VAL A 87 -32.88 -1.16 -8.83
CA VAL A 87 -32.02 -0.10 -9.34
C VAL A 87 -32.15 1.13 -8.47
N ASP A 88 -31.07 1.50 -7.78
CA ASP A 88 -30.99 2.71 -6.98
C ASP A 88 -30.15 3.77 -7.70
N LYS A 89 -30.60 5.03 -7.65
CA LYS A 89 -29.76 6.12 -8.17
C LYS A 89 -28.58 6.34 -7.24
N PHE A 90 -27.38 6.26 -7.77
CA PHE A 90 -26.18 6.61 -7.04
C PHE A 90 -25.52 7.85 -7.66
N VAL A 91 -24.86 8.65 -6.82
CA VAL A 91 -24.06 9.79 -7.25
C VAL A 91 -22.64 9.57 -6.78
N SER A 92 -21.71 9.53 -7.71
CA SER A 92 -20.28 9.51 -7.41
C SER A 92 -19.68 10.86 -7.76
N ALA A 93 -18.97 11.48 -6.82
CA ALA A 93 -18.27 12.74 -7.03
C ALA A 93 -16.84 12.66 -6.52
N ARG A 94 -15.90 13.08 -7.34
CA ARG A 94 -14.48 13.20 -6.99
C ARG A 94 -13.90 14.45 -7.63
N ILE A 95 -13.25 15.27 -6.81
CA ILE A 95 -12.53 16.45 -7.31
C ILE A 95 -11.12 16.00 -7.75
N PRO A 96 -10.78 16.07 -9.05
CA PRO A 96 -9.41 15.84 -9.51
C PRO A 96 -8.44 16.84 -8.89
N GLU A 97 -7.19 16.43 -8.65
CA GLU A 97 -6.20 17.27 -7.97
C GLU A 97 -6.03 18.65 -8.64
N HIS A 98 -5.93 18.66 -9.97
CA HIS A 98 -5.77 19.88 -10.76
C HIS A 98 -7.00 20.81 -10.79
N LYS A 99 -8.17 20.33 -10.33
CA LYS A 99 -9.43 21.10 -10.25
C LYS A 99 -9.80 21.52 -8.83
N LYS A 100 -9.00 21.19 -7.83
CA LYS A 100 -9.32 21.50 -6.42
C LYS A 100 -9.53 23.01 -6.19
N ALA A 101 -8.65 23.86 -6.72
CA ALA A 101 -8.76 25.29 -6.55
C ALA A 101 -10.07 25.86 -7.14
N GLU A 102 -10.42 25.40 -8.35
CA GLU A 102 -11.66 25.79 -9.03
C GLU A 102 -12.90 25.33 -8.25
N ALA A 103 -12.91 24.05 -7.83
CA ALA A 103 -14.01 23.48 -7.06
C ALA A 103 -14.21 24.22 -5.72
N PHE A 104 -13.13 24.54 -5.00
CA PHE A 104 -13.21 25.29 -3.75
C PHE A 104 -13.66 26.74 -3.95
N ALA A 105 -13.25 27.39 -5.04
CA ALA A 105 -13.75 28.73 -5.40
C ALA A 105 -15.24 28.68 -5.70
N PHE A 106 -15.70 27.70 -6.46
CA PHE A 106 -17.12 27.49 -6.74
C PHE A 106 -17.93 27.28 -5.45
N LEU A 107 -17.53 26.39 -4.57
CA LEU A 107 -18.22 26.15 -3.29
C LEU A 107 -18.34 27.41 -2.44
N ARG A 108 -17.27 28.21 -2.38
CA ARG A 108 -17.33 29.52 -1.67
C ARG A 108 -18.27 30.50 -2.33
N SER A 109 -18.34 30.51 -3.65
CA SER A 109 -19.22 31.45 -4.40
C SER A 109 -20.70 31.17 -4.20
N ILE A 110 -21.07 29.91 -3.96
CA ILE A 110 -22.47 29.50 -3.71
C ILE A 110 -22.82 29.41 -2.22
N GLY A 111 -21.89 29.76 -1.31
CA GLY A 111 -22.15 29.75 0.12
C GLY A 111 -21.98 28.36 0.80
N GLU A 112 -21.48 27.34 0.08
CA GLU A 112 -21.29 25.94 0.58
C GLU A 112 -19.86 25.70 1.05
N ALA A 113 -19.22 26.75 1.61
CA ALA A 113 -17.82 26.61 2.09
C ALA A 113 -17.65 25.65 3.27
N ASP A 114 -18.72 25.36 4.00
CA ASP A 114 -18.73 24.53 5.22
C ASP A 114 -18.31 23.07 4.96
N ILE A 115 -18.47 22.60 3.72
CA ILE A 115 -18.00 21.26 3.35
C ILE A 115 -16.49 21.19 3.11
N ILE A 116 -15.79 22.34 3.03
CA ILE A 116 -14.36 22.42 2.84
C ILE A 116 -13.67 22.28 4.21
N LYS A 117 -13.06 21.13 4.46
CA LYS A 117 -12.27 20.93 5.67
C LYS A 117 -10.82 21.37 5.44
N ASN A 118 -10.29 22.14 6.40
CA ASN A 118 -8.89 22.52 6.42
C ASN A 118 -8.19 21.74 7.54
N GLU A 119 -7.08 21.13 7.21
CA GLU A 119 -6.20 20.46 8.15
C GLU A 119 -4.82 21.11 8.07
N VAL A 120 -4.29 21.52 9.23
CA VAL A 120 -2.93 22.04 9.35
C VAL A 120 -2.08 21.00 10.05
N VAL A 121 -1.09 20.49 9.36
CA VAL A 121 -0.18 19.47 9.88
C VAL A 121 1.18 20.10 10.15
N VAL A 122 1.62 20.06 11.41
CA VAL A 122 2.96 20.49 11.83
C VAL A 122 3.75 19.24 12.20
N GLN A 123 4.93 19.06 11.61
CA GLN A 123 5.80 17.92 11.89
C GLN A 123 6.92 18.36 12.83
N PHE A 124 7.13 17.58 13.87
CA PHE A 124 8.23 17.77 14.82
C PHE A 124 9.29 16.69 14.60
N GLY A 125 10.54 17.08 14.65
CA GLY A 125 11.67 16.18 14.50
C GLY A 125 12.01 15.43 15.79
N MET A 126 13.07 14.65 15.72
CA MET A 126 13.57 13.89 16.87
C MET A 126 13.90 14.82 18.04
N GLY A 127 13.43 14.45 19.26
CA GLY A 127 13.70 15.20 20.49
C GLY A 127 12.89 16.49 20.67
N GLN A 128 11.90 16.74 19.79
CA GLN A 128 11.03 17.93 19.86
C GLN A 128 9.68 17.66 20.56
N ASP A 129 9.56 16.59 21.34
CA ASP A 129 8.31 16.22 22.00
C ASP A 129 7.79 17.32 22.92
N ASN A 130 8.68 18.02 23.64
CA ASN A 130 8.30 19.15 24.51
C ASN A 130 7.75 20.33 23.70
N VAL A 131 8.31 20.60 22.50
CA VAL A 131 7.82 21.66 21.61
C VAL A 131 6.45 21.28 21.07
N ALA A 132 6.26 20.02 20.68
CA ALA A 132 4.97 19.49 20.25
C ALA A 132 3.91 19.64 21.33
N GLY A 133 4.24 19.28 22.58
CA GLY A 133 3.36 19.47 23.74
C GLY A 133 2.97 20.93 23.97
N ALA A 134 3.93 21.85 23.93
CA ALA A 134 3.67 23.27 24.09
C ALA A 134 2.74 23.83 22.99
N VAL A 135 2.93 23.43 21.74
CA VAL A 135 2.04 23.84 20.64
C VAL A 135 0.62 23.31 20.82
N LEU A 136 0.46 22.04 21.26
CA LEU A 136 -0.84 21.47 21.56
C LEU A 136 -1.56 22.23 22.67
N ASP A 137 -0.86 22.56 23.75
CA ASP A 137 -1.40 23.32 24.86
C ASP A 137 -1.85 24.73 24.41
N ASP A 138 -1.05 25.39 23.60
CA ASP A 138 -1.37 26.75 23.12
C ASP A 138 -2.58 26.74 22.17
N LEU A 139 -2.69 25.76 21.29
CA LEU A 139 -3.86 25.59 20.41
C LEU A 139 -5.11 25.27 21.25
N SER A 140 -4.98 24.43 22.27
CA SER A 140 -6.09 24.11 23.18
C SER A 140 -6.58 25.31 23.96
N LYS A 141 -5.68 26.19 24.44
CA LYS A 141 -6.03 27.48 25.10
C LYS A 141 -6.79 28.44 24.17
N GLN A 142 -6.55 28.33 22.86
CA GLN A 142 -7.29 29.12 21.86
C GLN A 142 -8.66 28.52 21.50
N GLY A 143 -9.08 27.44 22.17
CA GLY A 143 -10.37 26.77 21.92
C GLY A 143 -10.35 25.84 20.71
N LEU A 144 -9.18 25.56 20.15
CA LEU A 144 -9.00 24.56 19.10
C LEU A 144 -8.91 23.16 19.72
N ASN A 145 -9.18 22.12 18.92
CA ASN A 145 -9.07 20.74 19.35
C ASN A 145 -7.95 20.03 18.56
N PRO A 146 -6.68 20.26 18.94
CA PRO A 146 -5.56 19.68 18.23
C PRO A 146 -5.49 18.15 18.48
N ALA A 147 -5.14 17.39 17.44
CA ALA A 147 -4.89 15.96 17.54
C ALA A 147 -3.40 15.67 17.38
N GLN A 148 -2.84 14.87 18.29
CA GLN A 148 -1.47 14.39 18.20
C GLN A 148 -1.45 12.97 17.62
N LYS A 149 -0.54 12.73 16.68
CA LYS A 149 -0.27 11.40 16.15
C LYS A 149 1.23 11.12 16.27
N THR A 150 1.60 10.23 17.17
CA THR A 150 2.98 9.75 17.28
C THR A 150 3.16 8.49 16.47
N HIS A 151 4.15 8.45 15.60
CA HIS A 151 4.44 7.28 14.79
C HIS A 151 5.91 7.23 14.37
N ILE A 152 6.38 6.04 14.06
CA ILE A 152 7.69 5.83 13.44
C ILE A 152 7.44 5.41 11.99
N HIS A 153 8.08 6.08 11.04
CA HIS A 153 7.97 5.68 9.63
C HIS A 153 8.53 4.25 9.46
N PRO A 154 7.82 3.32 8.76
CA PRO A 154 8.23 1.92 8.65
C PRO A 154 9.65 1.72 8.11
N MET A 155 10.08 2.55 7.16
CA MET A 155 11.45 2.47 6.62
C MET A 155 12.49 2.89 7.66
N THR A 156 12.20 3.89 8.48
CA THR A 156 13.08 4.34 9.57
C THR A 156 13.23 3.24 10.63
N LEU A 157 12.11 2.63 11.03
CA LEU A 157 12.14 1.52 11.98
C LEU A 157 12.95 0.34 11.42
N ARG A 158 12.71 -0.05 10.16
CA ARG A 158 13.46 -1.12 9.50
C ARG A 158 14.96 -0.85 9.48
N THR A 159 15.37 0.38 9.11
CA THR A 159 16.77 0.76 9.06
C THR A 159 17.39 0.75 10.46
N TRP A 160 16.67 1.26 11.45
CA TRP A 160 17.13 1.27 12.84
C TRP A 160 17.32 -0.17 13.37
N VAL A 161 16.35 -1.07 13.16
CA VAL A 161 16.44 -2.48 13.56
C VAL A 161 17.63 -3.15 12.88
N LYS A 162 17.76 -2.97 11.55
CA LYS A 162 18.86 -3.52 10.77
C LYS A 162 20.21 -3.10 11.35
N ASN A 163 20.42 -1.81 11.55
CA ASN A 163 21.68 -1.27 12.08
C ASN A 163 22.00 -1.81 13.47
N ARG A 164 20.99 -1.97 14.36
CA ARG A 164 21.21 -2.53 15.70
C ARG A 164 21.64 -3.99 15.62
N ILE A 165 20.99 -4.81 14.80
CA ILE A 165 21.35 -6.22 14.60
C ILE A 165 22.77 -6.32 14.05
N GLU A 166 23.12 -5.54 13.03
CA GLU A 166 24.46 -5.52 12.41
C GLU A 166 25.56 -5.09 13.38
N ASN A 167 25.23 -4.22 14.34
CA ASN A 167 26.16 -3.78 15.38
C ASN A 167 26.16 -4.70 16.64
N GLY A 168 25.45 -5.82 16.61
CA GLY A 168 25.35 -6.73 17.77
C GLY A 168 24.62 -6.13 18.96
N GLN A 169 23.79 -5.12 18.76
CA GLN A 169 22.99 -4.48 19.79
C GLN A 169 21.65 -5.19 19.98
N GLU A 170 21.17 -5.22 21.20
CA GLU A 170 19.91 -5.89 21.54
C GLU A 170 18.71 -5.17 20.90
N VAL A 171 17.78 -5.96 20.37
CA VAL A 171 16.47 -5.53 19.84
C VAL A 171 15.42 -6.47 20.41
N ASP A 172 14.37 -5.93 20.98
CA ASP A 172 13.21 -6.73 21.38
C ASP A 172 12.37 -7.08 20.15
N PHE A 173 12.52 -8.32 19.70
CA PHE A 173 11.89 -8.81 18.45
C PHE A 173 10.38 -8.87 18.57
N ASP A 174 9.86 -9.20 19.75
CA ASP A 174 8.42 -9.32 19.97
C ASP A 174 7.75 -7.94 19.98
N THR A 175 8.30 -7.00 20.75
CA THR A 175 7.75 -5.63 20.84
C THR A 175 7.75 -4.91 19.48
N PHE A 176 8.80 -5.10 18.68
CA PHE A 176 8.91 -4.43 17.38
C PHE A 176 8.39 -5.29 16.21
N GLY A 177 7.88 -6.50 16.46
CA GLY A 177 7.43 -7.43 15.44
C GLY A 177 8.52 -7.74 14.41
N VAL A 178 9.77 -7.94 14.88
CA VAL A 178 10.93 -8.12 14.01
C VAL A 178 10.96 -9.53 13.48
N TYR A 179 10.98 -9.65 12.16
CA TYR A 179 11.28 -10.91 11.47
C TYR A 179 12.52 -10.72 10.60
N VAL A 180 13.52 -11.58 10.82
CA VAL A 180 14.74 -11.63 10.03
C VAL A 180 14.73 -12.90 9.18
N GLY A 181 14.78 -12.75 7.88
CA GLY A 181 14.76 -13.86 6.95
C GLY A 181 15.45 -13.53 5.63
N ASN A 182 15.85 -14.55 4.91
CA ASN A 182 16.43 -14.43 3.59
C ASN A 182 15.34 -14.51 2.52
N ARG A 183 15.38 -13.61 1.54
CA ARG A 183 14.44 -13.57 0.41
C ARG A 183 15.22 -13.62 -0.90
N ALA A 184 14.87 -14.57 -1.75
CA ALA A 184 15.40 -14.60 -3.10
C ALA A 184 14.98 -13.35 -3.87
N LYS A 185 15.91 -12.72 -4.58
CA LYS A 185 15.67 -11.60 -5.46
C LYS A 185 16.03 -11.99 -6.90
N ILE A 186 15.03 -12.11 -7.73
CA ILE A 186 15.20 -12.44 -9.15
C ILE A 186 15.23 -11.12 -9.91
N LYS A 187 16.36 -10.79 -10.56
CA LYS A 187 16.45 -9.68 -11.51
C LYS A 187 16.28 -10.27 -12.92
N GLY A 188 15.32 -9.76 -13.69
CA GLY A 188 15.13 -10.18 -15.08
C GLY A 188 16.40 -9.90 -15.87
N GLY A 189 16.90 -10.90 -16.64
CA GLY A 189 17.89 -10.65 -17.67
C GLY A 189 17.22 -9.84 -18.81
N GLN A 190 17.92 -8.82 -19.29
CA GLN A 190 17.57 -8.11 -20.52
C GLN A 190 17.80 -9.02 -21.72
#